data_81de356db1f72e72a0330eb6ae1dd86a
#
_entry.id   81de356db1f72e72a0330eb6ae1dd86a
#
_cell.length_a   1.000
_cell.length_b   1.000
_cell.length_c   1.000
_cell.angle_alpha   90.00
_cell.angle_beta   90.00
_cell.angle_gamma   90.00
#
_symmetry.space_group_name_H-M   'P 1'
#
loop_
_entity.id
_entity.type
_entity.pdbx_description
1 polymer ?
#
loop_
_entity_poly.entity_id
_entity_poly.type
_entity_poly.pdbx_seq_one_letter_code
_entity_poly.pdbx_strand_id
1 'polypeptide(L)'
;MLDFDLAKAAREAADRIAQCWNTGQVHARFARRMAALRDRRCDTVVQAVRELFADDGWMDTLISTLADGMRADPFVEPPFRHLDSAIHRGLIVYEDDNVAIAVGVSGIAHLAARKGVRRRSGAIAFSGQVGVLKFVRAGGARLAFWEAPRIGDDFTMAQAGRCRKIGEREINDGEIITVDGRFESFIIERAD
;
A
#
# COMPACT_ATOMS: atom_id res chain seq x y z
N MET A 1 -23.68 3.81 -28.07
CA MET A 1 -24.13 5.04 -27.42
C MET A 1 -24.12 4.76 -25.92
N LEU A 2 -23.19 5.35 -25.17
CA LEU A 2 -23.16 5.20 -23.71
C LEU A 2 -24.47 5.79 -23.17
N ASP A 3 -25.18 4.99 -22.37
CA ASP A 3 -26.39 5.45 -21.70
C ASP A 3 -25.97 6.48 -20.63
N PHE A 4 -26.30 7.74 -20.89
CA PHE A 4 -25.91 8.86 -20.05
C PHE A 4 -26.53 8.76 -18.64
N ASP A 5 -27.71 8.18 -18.54
CA ASP A 5 -28.39 7.99 -17.26
C ASP A 5 -27.70 6.92 -16.41
N LEU A 6 -27.20 5.85 -17.03
CA LEU A 6 -26.41 4.81 -16.33
C LEU A 6 -25.09 5.37 -15.78
N ALA A 7 -24.37 6.14 -16.59
CA ALA A 7 -23.12 6.76 -16.15
C ALA A 7 -23.34 7.77 -15.02
N LYS A 8 -24.45 8.52 -15.06
CA LYS A 8 -24.83 9.44 -13.97
C LYS A 8 -25.15 8.68 -12.68
N ALA A 9 -25.95 7.61 -12.78
CA ALA A 9 -26.31 6.80 -11.62
C ALA A 9 -25.07 6.16 -10.94
N ALA A 10 -24.12 5.63 -11.75
CA ALA A 10 -22.88 5.07 -11.24
C ALA A 10 -22.02 6.12 -10.51
N ARG A 11 -21.97 7.35 -11.05
CA ARG A 11 -21.26 8.46 -10.41
C ARG A 11 -21.90 8.86 -9.07
N GLU A 12 -23.22 9.00 -9.03
CA GLU A 12 -23.96 9.29 -7.79
C GLU A 12 -23.77 8.18 -6.74
N ALA A 13 -23.67 6.91 -7.16
CA ALA A 13 -23.36 5.80 -6.27
C ALA A 13 -21.92 5.90 -5.70
N ALA A 14 -20.95 6.22 -6.55
CA ALA A 14 -19.57 6.46 -6.12
C ALA A 14 -19.46 7.63 -5.14
N ASP A 15 -20.16 8.74 -5.40
CA ASP A 15 -20.18 9.90 -4.51
C ASP A 15 -20.79 9.56 -3.13
N ARG A 16 -21.84 8.73 -3.09
CA ARG A 16 -22.41 8.23 -1.81
C ARG A 16 -21.41 7.39 -1.03
N ILE A 17 -20.66 6.51 -1.69
CA ILE A 17 -19.62 5.70 -1.05
C ILE A 17 -18.52 6.62 -0.50
N ALA A 18 -18.05 7.59 -1.27
CA ALA A 18 -17.06 8.57 -0.83
C ALA A 18 -17.53 9.34 0.40
N GLN A 19 -18.75 9.82 0.38
CA GLN A 19 -19.33 10.56 1.50
C GLN A 19 -19.43 9.68 2.74
N CYS A 20 -19.94 8.46 2.59
CA CYS A 20 -20.06 7.50 3.70
C CYS A 20 -18.69 7.18 4.32
N TRP A 21 -17.67 6.99 3.49
CA TRP A 21 -16.30 6.74 3.96
C TRP A 21 -15.71 7.97 4.66
N ASN A 22 -15.74 9.14 4.01
CA ASN A 22 -15.11 10.36 4.51
C ASN A 22 -15.76 10.89 5.82
N THR A 23 -17.06 10.64 6.00
CA THR A 23 -17.79 10.97 7.24
C THR A 23 -17.80 9.81 8.24
N GLY A 24 -17.32 8.64 7.83
CA GLY A 24 -17.33 7.42 8.62
C GLY A 24 -16.32 7.44 9.78
N GLN A 25 -16.58 6.58 10.76
CA GLN A 25 -15.75 6.50 11.97
C GLN A 25 -14.31 6.09 11.68
N VAL A 26 -14.07 5.27 10.66
CA VAL A 26 -12.73 4.78 10.26
C VAL A 26 -11.88 5.94 9.76
N HIS A 27 -12.37 6.70 8.79
CA HIS A 27 -11.66 7.87 8.26
C HIS A 27 -11.42 8.91 9.36
N ALA A 28 -12.44 9.21 10.15
CA ALA A 28 -12.32 10.13 11.29
C ALA A 28 -11.31 9.65 12.35
N ARG A 29 -11.16 8.34 12.54
CA ARG A 29 -10.14 7.76 13.42
C ARG A 29 -8.73 7.98 12.87
N PHE A 30 -8.51 7.74 11.57
CA PHE A 30 -7.23 8.02 10.92
C PHE A 30 -6.87 9.50 11.03
N ALA A 31 -7.77 10.38 10.63
CA ALA A 31 -7.57 11.84 10.69
C ALA A 31 -7.26 12.32 12.12
N ARG A 32 -8.03 11.88 13.12
CA ARG A 32 -7.78 12.22 14.52
C ARG A 32 -6.44 11.71 15.03
N ARG A 33 -6.06 10.46 14.66
CA ARG A 33 -4.79 9.88 15.06
C ARG A 33 -3.62 10.66 14.49
N MET A 34 -3.68 11.03 13.22
CA MET A 34 -2.64 11.84 12.57
C MET A 34 -2.60 13.28 13.10
N ALA A 35 -3.76 13.91 13.30
CA ALA A 35 -3.86 15.26 13.86
C ALA A 35 -3.37 15.37 15.32
N ALA A 36 -3.48 14.29 16.09
CA ALA A 36 -3.02 14.24 17.48
C ALA A 36 -1.49 14.14 17.63
N LEU A 37 -0.77 13.91 16.56
CA LEU A 37 0.70 13.83 16.60
C LEU A 37 1.28 15.22 16.82
N ARG A 38 1.87 15.44 17.99
CA ARG A 38 2.56 16.70 18.34
C ARG A 38 3.87 16.87 17.57
N ASP A 39 4.50 15.75 17.28
CA ASP A 39 5.73 15.65 16.53
C ASP A 39 5.47 14.79 15.30
N ARG A 40 5.76 15.33 14.12
CA ARG A 40 5.59 14.64 12.83
C ARG A 40 6.89 14.02 12.32
N ARG A 41 7.82 13.70 13.22
CA ARG A 41 8.99 12.90 12.87
C ARG A 41 8.55 11.54 12.36
N CYS A 42 9.33 11.03 11.43
CA CYS A 42 9.05 9.78 10.75
C CYS A 42 8.73 8.63 11.72
N ASP A 43 9.52 8.47 12.79
CA ASP A 43 9.35 7.40 13.79
C ASP A 43 7.99 7.48 14.50
N THR A 44 7.55 8.70 14.84
CA THR A 44 6.25 8.93 15.50
C THR A 44 5.09 8.59 14.57
N VAL A 45 5.19 9.00 13.31
CA VAL A 45 4.17 8.66 12.28
C VAL A 45 4.14 7.15 12.02
N VAL A 46 5.30 6.52 11.86
CA VAL A 46 5.42 5.06 11.67
C VAL A 46 4.76 4.30 12.82
N GLN A 47 5.03 4.69 14.06
CA GLN A 47 4.43 4.03 15.21
C GLN A 47 2.91 4.20 15.24
N ALA A 48 2.40 5.39 14.93
CA ALA A 48 0.96 5.65 14.86
C ALA A 48 0.27 4.81 13.78
N VAL A 49 0.89 4.66 12.60
CA VAL A 49 0.38 3.80 11.53
C VAL A 49 0.42 2.32 11.93
N ARG A 50 1.48 1.86 12.59
CA ARG A 50 1.54 0.48 13.10
C ARG A 50 0.40 0.17 14.08
N GLU A 51 0.09 1.09 14.97
CA GLU A 51 -1.03 0.95 15.91
C GLU A 51 -2.39 0.92 15.21
N LEU A 52 -2.58 1.73 14.15
CA LEU A 52 -3.76 1.67 13.30
C LEU A 52 -3.89 0.33 12.57
N PHE A 53 -2.77 -0.21 12.10
CA PHE A 53 -2.75 -1.49 11.39
C PHE A 53 -2.88 -2.71 12.31
N ALA A 54 -2.60 -2.56 13.59
CA ALA A 54 -2.81 -3.63 14.57
C ALA A 54 -4.30 -3.92 14.83
N ASP A 55 -5.20 -2.97 14.50
CA ASP A 55 -6.64 -3.16 14.59
C ASP A 55 -7.20 -3.51 13.18
N ASP A 56 -7.84 -4.67 13.06
CA ASP A 56 -8.38 -5.19 11.80
C ASP A 56 -9.78 -4.67 11.46
N GLY A 57 -10.53 -4.16 12.43
CA GLY A 57 -11.95 -3.79 12.26
C GLY A 57 -12.19 -2.70 11.20
N TRP A 58 -11.23 -1.84 10.93
CA TRP A 58 -11.37 -0.83 9.89
C TRP A 58 -11.34 -1.42 8.47
N MET A 59 -10.56 -2.49 8.27
CA MET A 59 -10.47 -3.18 6.99
C MET A 59 -11.79 -3.87 6.64
N ASP A 60 -12.38 -4.55 7.63
CA ASP A 60 -13.68 -5.20 7.46
C ASP A 60 -14.77 -4.18 7.12
N THR A 61 -14.74 -3.02 7.78
CA THR A 61 -15.65 -1.90 7.48
C THR A 61 -15.48 -1.40 6.05
N LEU A 62 -14.24 -1.21 5.58
CA LEU A 62 -13.96 -0.79 4.21
C LEU A 62 -14.47 -1.81 3.20
N ILE A 63 -14.11 -3.08 3.38
CA ILE A 63 -14.51 -4.16 2.47
C ILE A 63 -16.04 -4.29 2.40
N SER A 64 -16.72 -4.24 3.54
CA SER A 64 -18.19 -4.30 3.60
C SER A 64 -18.81 -3.11 2.85
N THR A 65 -18.32 -1.89 3.10
CA THR A 65 -18.83 -0.69 2.43
C THR A 65 -18.68 -0.78 0.90
N LEU A 66 -17.52 -1.23 0.43
CA LEU A 66 -17.28 -1.43 -1.00
C LEU A 66 -18.15 -2.54 -1.59
N ALA A 67 -18.25 -3.66 -0.91
CA ALA A 67 -19.05 -4.80 -1.36
C ALA A 67 -20.55 -4.45 -1.44
N ASP A 68 -21.07 -3.70 -0.49
CA ASP A 68 -22.46 -3.25 -0.50
C ASP A 68 -22.72 -2.25 -1.63
N GLY A 69 -21.80 -1.32 -1.87
CA GLY A 69 -21.87 -0.42 -3.01
C GLY A 69 -21.91 -1.15 -4.35
N MET A 70 -21.01 -2.14 -4.53
CA MET A 70 -20.94 -2.94 -5.77
C MET A 70 -22.14 -3.88 -5.95
N ARG A 71 -22.77 -4.34 -4.86
CA ARG A 71 -24.02 -5.10 -4.96
C ARG A 71 -25.20 -4.23 -5.36
N ALA A 72 -25.23 -2.99 -4.88
CA ALA A 72 -26.27 -2.04 -5.20
C ALA A 72 -26.16 -1.54 -6.66
N ASP A 73 -24.93 -1.34 -7.14
CA ASP A 73 -24.65 -0.93 -8.51
C ASP A 73 -23.34 -1.60 -9.01
N PRO A 74 -23.46 -2.61 -9.91
CA PRO A 74 -22.29 -3.32 -10.46
C PRO A 74 -21.32 -2.44 -11.27
N PHE A 75 -21.74 -1.24 -11.68
CA PHE A 75 -20.94 -0.29 -12.46
C PHE A 75 -20.30 0.80 -11.59
N VAL A 76 -20.52 0.75 -10.27
CA VAL A 76 -19.92 1.71 -9.37
C VAL A 76 -18.39 1.54 -9.34
N GLU A 77 -17.68 2.64 -9.56
CA GLU A 77 -16.25 2.70 -9.32
C GLU A 77 -16.00 3.19 -7.89
N PRO A 78 -15.11 2.50 -7.12
CA PRO A 78 -14.72 3.00 -5.81
C PRO A 78 -14.18 4.42 -5.92
N PRO A 79 -14.64 5.37 -5.10
CA PRO A 79 -14.30 6.80 -5.21
C PRO A 79 -12.91 7.11 -4.62
N PHE A 80 -11.99 6.18 -4.74
CA PHE A 80 -10.64 6.27 -4.20
C PHE A 80 -9.62 6.42 -5.32
N ARG A 81 -8.54 7.13 -5.06
CA ARG A 81 -7.44 7.20 -6.00
C ARG A 81 -6.81 5.81 -6.18
N HIS A 82 -6.70 5.39 -7.43
CA HIS A 82 -6.12 4.09 -7.76
C HIS A 82 -4.59 4.13 -7.58
N LEU A 83 -4.08 3.07 -6.97
CA LEU A 83 -2.66 2.74 -6.94
C LEU A 83 -2.45 1.59 -7.92
N ASP A 84 -1.94 1.89 -9.10
CA ASP A 84 -1.75 0.90 -10.15
C ASP A 84 -0.27 0.80 -10.52
N SER A 85 0.25 -0.39 -10.46
CA SER A 85 1.58 -0.73 -10.95
C SER A 85 1.54 -2.08 -11.67
N ALA A 86 2.63 -2.48 -12.29
CA ALA A 86 2.67 -3.73 -13.02
C ALA A 86 2.45 -4.99 -12.14
N ILE A 87 2.53 -4.87 -10.83
CA ILE A 87 2.42 -5.99 -9.88
C ILE A 87 1.44 -5.73 -8.73
N HIS A 88 1.09 -4.47 -8.47
CA HIS A 88 0.20 -4.07 -7.39
C HIS A 88 -0.98 -3.30 -7.95
N ARG A 89 -2.16 -3.64 -7.47
CA ARG A 89 -3.39 -2.88 -7.68
C ARG A 89 -4.00 -2.55 -6.34
N GLY A 90 -4.42 -1.30 -6.17
CA GLY A 90 -4.96 -0.88 -4.90
C GLY A 90 -5.70 0.45 -4.95
N LEU A 91 -6.19 0.85 -3.81
CA LEU A 91 -6.93 2.08 -3.58
C LEU A 91 -6.25 2.84 -2.44
N ILE A 92 -6.05 4.14 -2.59
CA ILE A 92 -5.62 5.02 -1.51
C ILE A 92 -6.86 5.44 -0.74
N VAL A 93 -6.98 4.94 0.49
CA VAL A 93 -8.17 5.09 1.33
C VAL A 93 -8.06 6.25 2.33
N TYR A 94 -6.86 6.72 2.58
CA TYR A 94 -6.58 7.92 3.37
C TYR A 94 -5.28 8.57 2.88
N GLU A 95 -5.24 9.90 2.84
CA GLU A 95 -4.04 10.65 2.48
C GLU A 95 -4.05 12.00 3.18
N ASP A 96 -2.91 12.40 3.72
CA ASP A 96 -2.60 13.75 4.17
C ASP A 96 -1.17 14.13 3.76
N ASP A 97 -0.67 15.29 4.19
CA ASP A 97 0.65 15.81 3.82
C ASP A 97 1.82 14.89 4.25
N ASN A 98 1.59 13.93 5.16
CA ASN A 98 2.65 13.12 5.77
C ASN A 98 2.50 11.63 5.52
N VAL A 99 1.27 11.16 5.26
CA VAL A 99 0.99 9.74 5.14
C VAL A 99 -0.06 9.45 4.07
N ALA A 100 0.16 8.40 3.30
CA ALA A 100 -0.86 7.80 2.45
C ALA A 100 -1.09 6.36 2.89
N ILE A 101 -2.35 5.98 3.12
CA ILE A 101 -2.75 4.61 3.45
C ILE A 101 -3.44 4.00 2.23
N ALA A 102 -2.88 2.92 1.74
CA ALA A 102 -3.43 2.20 0.60
C ALA A 102 -3.77 0.76 0.99
N VAL A 103 -4.81 0.22 0.35
CA VAL A 103 -5.19 -1.18 0.41
C VAL A 103 -5.08 -1.77 -0.98
N GLY A 104 -4.48 -2.92 -1.13
CA GLY A 104 -4.29 -3.49 -2.47
C GLY A 104 -3.94 -4.95 -2.47
N VAL A 105 -3.82 -5.48 -3.67
CA VAL A 105 -3.43 -6.86 -3.96
C VAL A 105 -2.21 -6.90 -4.88
N SER A 106 -1.38 -7.90 -4.68
CA SER A 106 -0.24 -8.18 -5.56
C SER A 106 -0.57 -9.34 -6.49
N GLY A 107 -0.41 -9.14 -7.80
CA GLY A 107 -0.69 -10.18 -8.79
C GLY A 107 0.45 -11.18 -8.90
N ILE A 108 0.29 -12.37 -8.35
CA ILE A 108 1.31 -13.45 -8.33
C ILE A 108 1.72 -13.87 -9.75
N ALA A 109 0.76 -14.00 -10.66
CA ALA A 109 1.03 -14.36 -12.06
C ALA A 109 1.93 -13.33 -12.75
N HIS A 110 1.75 -12.04 -12.47
CA HIS A 110 2.59 -10.97 -13.00
C HIS A 110 4.00 -10.97 -12.38
N LEU A 111 4.12 -11.31 -11.10
CA LEU A 111 5.40 -11.51 -10.43
C LEU A 111 6.18 -12.66 -11.06
N ALA A 112 5.54 -13.80 -11.31
CA ALA A 112 6.14 -14.96 -11.94
C ALA A 112 6.59 -14.68 -13.38
N ALA A 113 5.75 -14.01 -14.19
CA ALA A 113 6.07 -13.62 -15.56
C ALA A 113 7.29 -12.69 -15.62
N ARG A 114 7.38 -11.70 -14.72
CA ARG A 114 8.54 -10.79 -14.65
C ARG A 114 9.83 -11.50 -14.23
N LYS A 115 9.77 -12.48 -13.35
CA LYS A 115 10.95 -13.29 -12.97
C LYS A 115 11.48 -14.11 -14.15
N GLY A 116 10.59 -14.64 -14.99
CA GLY A 116 10.96 -15.38 -16.21
C GLY A 116 11.75 -14.54 -17.21
N VAL A 117 11.40 -13.26 -17.37
CA VAL A 117 12.06 -12.35 -18.34
C VAL A 117 13.36 -11.75 -17.79
N ARG A 118 13.52 -11.61 -16.47
CA ARG A 118 14.65 -10.90 -15.84
C ARG A 118 15.76 -11.78 -15.28
N ARG A 119 15.99 -12.96 -15.83
CA ARG A 119 17.07 -13.85 -15.36
C ARG A 119 18.49 -13.27 -15.35
N ARG A 120 18.74 -12.08 -15.90
CA ARG A 120 20.11 -11.53 -16.06
C ARG A 120 20.39 -10.17 -15.44
N SER A 121 19.42 -9.39 -14.99
CA SER A 121 19.68 -8.12 -14.24
C SER A 121 18.44 -7.72 -13.43
N GLY A 122 18.32 -8.22 -12.21
CA GLY A 122 17.33 -7.71 -11.29
C GLY A 122 17.73 -6.33 -10.79
N ALA A 123 17.05 -5.27 -11.22
CA ALA A 123 17.14 -3.99 -10.55
C ALA A 123 16.25 -4.03 -9.29
N ILE A 124 16.78 -3.53 -8.17
CA ILE A 124 16.05 -3.34 -6.93
C ILE A 124 15.71 -1.86 -6.85
N ALA A 125 14.44 -1.55 -6.63
CA ALA A 125 13.98 -0.19 -6.46
C ALA A 125 13.87 0.14 -4.96
N PHE A 126 14.31 1.33 -4.60
CA PHE A 126 14.14 1.91 -3.28
C PHE A 126 13.14 3.04 -3.40
N SER A 127 12.10 3.06 -2.55
CA SER A 127 10.98 4.01 -2.68
C SER A 127 11.32 5.43 -2.26
N GLY A 128 12.38 5.61 -1.49
CA GLY A 128 12.73 6.87 -0.85
C GLY A 128 11.83 7.24 0.35
N GLN A 129 10.86 6.41 0.68
CA GLN A 129 9.88 6.64 1.75
C GLN A 129 9.93 5.53 2.79
N VAL A 130 9.53 5.82 4.03
CA VAL A 130 9.33 4.77 5.02
C VAL A 130 7.95 4.15 4.82
N GLY A 131 7.91 2.84 4.62
CA GLY A 131 6.69 2.06 4.45
C GLY A 131 6.37 1.21 5.68
N VAL A 132 5.10 1.19 6.07
CA VAL A 132 4.54 0.20 6.99
C VAL A 132 3.58 -0.66 6.19
N LEU A 133 3.82 -1.96 6.17
CA LEU A 133 3.00 -2.91 5.40
C LEU A 133 2.36 -3.91 6.35
N LYS A 134 1.05 -4.12 6.21
CA LYS A 134 0.34 -5.23 6.83
C LYS A 134 -0.05 -6.23 5.76
N PHE A 135 0.36 -7.46 5.94
CA PHE A 135 -0.01 -8.58 5.06
C PHE A 135 -1.29 -9.23 5.57
N VAL A 136 -2.45 -8.74 5.11
CA VAL A 136 -3.75 -9.30 5.51
C VAL A 136 -3.83 -10.77 5.12
N ARG A 137 -3.40 -11.10 3.89
CA ARG A 137 -3.17 -12.46 3.40
C ARG A 137 -1.81 -12.47 2.71
N ALA A 138 -0.88 -13.17 3.29
CA ALA A 138 0.48 -13.28 2.78
C ALA A 138 0.62 -14.31 1.65
N GLY A 139 -0.29 -15.29 1.56
CA GLY A 139 -0.24 -16.33 0.53
C GLY A 139 1.08 -17.08 0.51
N GLY A 140 1.64 -17.45 1.66
CA GLY A 140 2.95 -18.09 1.75
C GLY A 140 4.10 -17.25 1.21
N ALA A 141 3.96 -15.91 1.21
CA ALA A 141 4.96 -15.02 0.64
C ALA A 141 6.31 -15.15 1.34
N ARG A 142 7.36 -15.32 0.54
CA ARG A 142 8.75 -15.25 0.99
C ARG A 142 9.38 -13.98 0.47
N LEU A 143 9.86 -13.13 1.36
CA LEU A 143 10.51 -11.87 1.04
C LEU A 143 12.02 -11.97 1.18
N ALA A 144 12.75 -11.47 0.18
CA ALA A 144 14.18 -11.21 0.26
C ALA A 144 14.39 -9.72 0.52
N PHE A 145 15.08 -9.38 1.60
CA PHE A 145 15.37 -8.02 2.02
C PHE A 145 16.75 -7.58 1.51
N TRP A 146 16.82 -6.34 1.09
CA TRP A 146 18.00 -5.73 0.51
C TRP A 146 18.28 -4.38 1.14
N GLU A 147 19.56 -4.04 1.23
CA GLU A 147 20.03 -2.77 1.75
C GLU A 147 20.94 -2.09 0.74
N ALA A 148 20.76 -0.78 0.54
CA ALA A 148 21.68 0.08 -0.19
C ALA A 148 22.54 0.90 0.79
N PRO A 149 23.74 1.32 0.41
CA PRO A 149 24.49 2.30 1.16
C PRO A 149 23.67 3.58 1.39
N ARG A 150 23.79 4.16 2.57
CA ARG A 150 23.14 5.45 2.86
C ARG A 150 23.74 6.54 1.97
N ILE A 151 22.87 7.37 1.43
CA ILE A 151 23.23 8.52 0.60
C ILE A 151 23.27 9.74 1.52
N GLY A 152 24.42 10.40 1.61
CA GLY A 152 24.59 11.68 2.29
C GLY A 152 24.43 12.87 1.32
N ASP A 153 24.48 14.07 1.86
CA ASP A 153 24.32 15.32 1.07
C ASP A 153 25.46 15.52 0.03
N ASP A 154 26.61 14.87 0.26
CA ASP A 154 27.80 14.89 -0.59
C ASP A 154 27.87 13.71 -1.58
N PHE A 155 26.77 12.97 -1.76
CA PHE A 155 26.72 11.78 -2.61
C PHE A 155 27.08 12.09 -4.06
N THR A 156 27.94 11.24 -4.62
CA THR A 156 28.26 11.21 -6.05
C THR A 156 28.05 9.81 -6.62
N MET A 157 27.78 9.71 -7.92
CA MET A 157 27.65 8.42 -8.60
C MET A 157 28.89 7.52 -8.46
N ALA A 158 30.06 8.10 -8.29
CA ALA A 158 31.31 7.36 -8.05
C ALA A 158 31.34 6.69 -6.68
N GLN A 159 30.60 7.23 -5.70
CA GLN A 159 30.45 6.68 -4.35
C GLN A 159 29.30 5.70 -4.24
N ALA A 160 28.49 5.52 -5.31
CA ALA A 160 27.39 4.58 -5.34
C ALA A 160 27.90 3.15 -5.11
N GLY A 161 27.63 2.62 -3.94
CA GLY A 161 27.90 1.22 -3.62
C GLY A 161 26.82 0.28 -4.22
N ARG A 162 27.11 -1.02 -4.20
CA ARG A 162 26.13 -2.03 -4.60
C ARG A 162 25.17 -2.32 -3.43
N CYS A 163 23.89 -2.49 -3.72
CA CYS A 163 22.98 -3.03 -2.75
C CYS A 163 23.33 -4.50 -2.45
N ARG A 164 23.04 -4.93 -1.23
CA ARG A 164 23.31 -6.29 -0.76
C ARG A 164 22.05 -6.93 -0.18
N LYS A 165 21.91 -8.24 -0.35
CA LYS A 165 20.88 -9.01 0.32
C LYS A 165 21.25 -9.14 1.79
N ILE A 166 20.34 -8.75 2.68
CA ILE A 166 20.55 -8.80 4.14
C ILE A 166 19.81 -9.97 4.79
N GLY A 167 18.87 -10.59 4.08
CA GLY A 167 18.16 -11.76 4.55
C GLY A 167 16.98 -12.14 3.70
N GLU A 168 16.35 -13.23 4.04
CA GLU A 168 15.06 -13.62 3.51
C GLU A 168 14.25 -14.36 4.57
N ARG A 169 12.93 -14.26 4.52
CA ARG A 169 12.04 -14.99 5.40
C ARG A 169 10.62 -15.08 4.83
N GLU A 170 9.87 -16.01 5.34
CA GLU A 170 8.44 -16.10 5.11
C GLU A 170 7.69 -15.03 5.90
N ILE A 171 6.56 -14.61 5.36
CA ILE A 171 5.66 -13.64 5.96
C ILE A 171 4.35 -14.35 6.30
N ASN A 172 3.84 -14.09 7.49
CA ASN A 172 2.59 -14.65 7.96
C ASN A 172 1.41 -13.71 7.70
N ASP A 173 0.22 -14.28 7.65
CA ASP A 173 -1.03 -13.50 7.63
C ASP A 173 -1.11 -12.61 8.87
N GLY A 174 -1.56 -11.38 8.69
CA GLY A 174 -1.65 -10.37 9.75
C GLY A 174 -0.32 -9.69 10.12
N GLU A 175 0.81 -10.14 9.58
CA GLU A 175 2.11 -9.61 9.95
C GLU A 175 2.29 -8.16 9.50
N ILE A 176 2.88 -7.32 10.38
CA ILE A 176 3.20 -5.92 10.10
C ILE A 176 4.71 -5.76 10.07
N ILE A 177 5.21 -5.32 8.91
CA ILE A 177 6.63 -4.98 8.73
C ILE A 177 6.80 -3.48 8.50
N THR A 178 7.98 -2.97 8.84
CA THR A 178 8.40 -1.61 8.49
C THR A 178 9.63 -1.71 7.61
N VAL A 179 9.67 -0.93 6.54
CA VAL A 179 10.79 -0.88 5.59
C VAL A 179 11.17 0.58 5.39
N ASP A 180 12.40 0.94 5.69
CA ASP A 180 12.92 2.26 5.40
C ASP A 180 13.40 2.32 3.94
N GLY A 181 12.47 2.61 3.03
CA GLY A 181 12.72 2.60 1.60
C GLY A 181 13.73 3.64 1.11
N ARG A 182 14.31 4.45 1.99
CA ARG A 182 15.44 5.33 1.67
C ARG A 182 16.73 4.53 1.45
N PHE A 183 16.87 3.37 2.13
CA PHE A 183 18.03 2.48 2.00
C PHE A 183 17.69 0.99 2.15
N GLU A 184 16.45 0.64 2.43
CA GLU A 184 15.95 -0.73 2.49
C GLU A 184 14.93 -1.00 1.39
N SER A 185 14.87 -2.23 0.93
CA SER A 185 13.87 -2.70 -0.03
C SER A 185 13.64 -4.19 0.15
N PHE A 186 12.57 -4.71 -0.47
CA PHE A 186 12.36 -6.15 -0.51
C PHE A 186 11.85 -6.59 -1.89
N ILE A 187 12.05 -7.86 -2.18
CA ILE A 187 11.52 -8.54 -3.36
C ILE A 187 10.69 -9.73 -2.88
N ILE A 188 9.51 -9.90 -3.46
CA ILE A 188 8.71 -11.10 -3.25
C ILE A 188 9.36 -12.23 -4.06
N GLU A 189 10.03 -13.16 -3.37
CA GLU A 189 10.70 -14.30 -3.99
C GLU A 189 9.69 -15.38 -4.41
N ARG A 190 8.69 -15.62 -3.55
CA ARG A 190 7.63 -16.61 -3.76
C ARG A 190 6.35 -16.09 -3.10
N ALA A 191 5.20 -16.43 -3.68
CA ALA A 191 3.88 -16.41 -3.07
C ALA A 191 3.00 -17.43 -3.79
N ASP A 192 2.03 -18.03 -3.11
CA ASP A 192 1.10 -19.05 -3.61
C ASP A 192 -0.31 -18.46 -3.83
#